data_d42979e60994ee52990cac2eca31f6fb
#
_entry.id   d42979e60994ee52990cac2eca31f6fb
#
_cell.length_a   1.000
_cell.length_b   1.000
_cell.length_c   1.000
_cell.angle_alpha   90.00
_cell.angle_beta   90.00
_cell.angle_gamma   90.00
#
_symmetry.space_group_name_H-M   'P 1'
#
loop_
_entity.id
_entity.type
_entity.pdbx_description
1 polymer ?
#
loop_
_entity_poly.entity_id
_entity_poly.type
_entity_poly.pdbx_seq_one_letter_code
_entity_poly.pdbx_strand_id
1 'polypeptide(L)'
;MKKLFATMVGMGFLVLMIGNVTFAAEFGTAAEAEALVKKAIQSIKSEGRDKAFAEINNPKGKFVDRDLYIFVYDMNGKCVAHGFNPKMIGKELLEMKDTDGKHFVKERIEIGKTKGQGWQDYKFTDPITKKIEPKTAYVERVENLIVGCGVYKR
;
A
#
# COMPACT_ATOMS: atom_id res chain seq x y z
N MET A 1 -13.94 -10.91 -80.32
CA MET A 1 -13.41 -9.93 -79.37
C MET A 1 -14.22 -10.03 -78.07
N LYS A 2 -13.78 -10.80 -77.11
CA LYS A 2 -14.44 -10.93 -75.82
C LYS A 2 -13.51 -10.31 -74.72
N LYS A 3 -14.02 -9.26 -74.14
CA LYS A 3 -13.28 -8.58 -73.01
C LYS A 3 -13.62 -9.32 -71.72
N LEU A 4 -12.63 -9.94 -71.08
CA LEU A 4 -12.73 -10.49 -69.74
C LEU A 4 -12.61 -9.33 -68.71
N PHE A 5 -13.64 -9.13 -67.92
CA PHE A 5 -13.60 -8.29 -66.70
C PHE A 5 -13.13 -9.14 -65.53
N ALA A 6 -11.96 -8.85 -65.01
CA ALA A 6 -11.47 -9.44 -63.78
C ALA A 6 -12.01 -8.64 -62.61
N THR A 7 -12.87 -9.23 -61.80
CA THR A 7 -13.40 -8.65 -60.56
C THR A 7 -12.41 -8.94 -59.42
N MET A 8 -11.76 -7.90 -58.95
CA MET A 8 -10.83 -7.97 -57.81
C MET A 8 -11.65 -7.88 -56.53
N VAL A 9 -11.81 -8.99 -55.80
CA VAL A 9 -12.44 -9.05 -54.49
C VAL A 9 -11.40 -8.65 -53.49
N GLY A 10 -11.50 -7.44 -52.98
CA GLY A 10 -10.72 -6.96 -51.86
C GLY A 10 -11.22 -7.52 -50.53
N MET A 11 -10.45 -8.44 -49.94
CA MET A 11 -10.72 -9.02 -48.62
C MET A 11 -10.19 -8.07 -47.57
N GLY A 12 -11.08 -7.21 -47.08
CA GLY A 12 -10.77 -6.31 -45.96
C GLY A 12 -10.54 -7.09 -44.65
N PHE A 13 -9.30 -7.12 -44.20
CA PHE A 13 -8.94 -7.70 -42.90
C PHE A 13 -9.35 -6.71 -41.79
N LEU A 14 -10.51 -6.95 -41.18
CA LEU A 14 -10.96 -6.21 -39.99
C LEU A 14 -10.14 -6.69 -38.78
N VAL A 15 -9.07 -5.94 -38.44
CA VAL A 15 -8.32 -6.16 -37.20
C VAL A 15 -9.17 -5.65 -36.04
N LEU A 16 -9.83 -6.56 -35.31
CA LEU A 16 -10.44 -6.27 -34.04
C LEU A 16 -9.32 -6.01 -33.02
N MET A 17 -9.05 -4.74 -32.75
CA MET A 17 -8.27 -4.32 -31.58
C MET A 17 -9.08 -4.64 -30.31
N ILE A 18 -8.83 -5.82 -29.72
CA ILE A 18 -9.33 -6.15 -28.38
C ILE A 18 -8.50 -5.31 -27.42
N GLY A 19 -8.98 -4.12 -27.09
CA GLY A 19 -8.45 -3.33 -26.01
C GLY A 19 -8.59 -4.14 -24.71
N ASN A 20 -7.46 -4.53 -24.11
CA ASN A 20 -7.43 -5.08 -22.77
C ASN A 20 -7.89 -3.98 -21.81
N VAL A 21 -9.17 -3.99 -21.44
CA VAL A 21 -9.70 -3.18 -20.34
C VAL A 21 -9.20 -3.86 -19.06
N THR A 22 -8.04 -3.43 -18.56
CA THR A 22 -7.60 -3.80 -17.23
C THR A 22 -8.49 -3.05 -16.24
N PHE A 23 -9.46 -3.74 -15.65
CA PHE A 23 -10.14 -3.24 -14.47
C PHE A 23 -9.10 -3.14 -13.37
N ALA A 24 -8.83 -1.91 -12.90
CA ALA A 24 -8.03 -1.71 -11.69
C ALA A 24 -8.73 -2.48 -10.56
N ALA A 25 -7.99 -3.32 -9.83
CA ALA A 25 -8.54 -4.06 -8.70
C ALA A 25 -9.10 -3.06 -7.68
N GLU A 26 -10.29 -3.35 -7.12
CA GLU A 26 -10.96 -2.47 -6.15
C GLU A 26 -10.14 -2.28 -4.88
N PHE A 27 -9.31 -3.27 -4.55
CA PHE A 27 -8.48 -3.33 -3.33
C PHE A 27 -7.01 -3.56 -3.67
N GLY A 28 -6.14 -3.12 -2.75
CA GLY A 28 -4.71 -3.33 -2.87
C GLY A 28 -4.29 -4.78 -2.60
N THR A 29 -3.18 -5.17 -3.22
CA THR A 29 -2.56 -6.50 -3.06
C THR A 29 -1.37 -6.45 -2.10
N ALA A 30 -0.94 -7.61 -1.60
CA ALA A 30 0.25 -7.72 -0.76
C ALA A 30 1.52 -7.22 -1.47
N ALA A 31 1.67 -7.53 -2.76
CA ALA A 31 2.80 -7.06 -3.55
C ALA A 31 2.83 -5.53 -3.70
N GLU A 32 1.66 -4.91 -3.89
CA GLU A 32 1.53 -3.45 -3.95
C GLU A 32 1.81 -2.80 -2.59
N ALA A 33 1.37 -3.41 -1.48
CA ALA A 33 1.67 -2.93 -0.14
C ALA A 33 3.18 -2.93 0.15
N GLU A 34 3.87 -4.02 -0.17
CA GLU A 34 5.34 -4.12 -0.05
C GLU A 34 6.05 -3.09 -0.93
N ALA A 35 5.63 -2.94 -2.19
CA ALA A 35 6.19 -1.95 -3.11
C ALA A 35 6.01 -0.52 -2.59
N LEU A 36 4.86 -0.22 -1.99
CA LEU A 36 4.56 1.09 -1.42
C LEU A 36 5.46 1.40 -0.21
N VAL A 37 5.74 0.40 0.64
CA VAL A 37 6.71 0.52 1.75
C VAL A 37 8.10 0.84 1.24
N LYS A 38 8.60 0.11 0.23
CA LYS A 38 9.91 0.35 -0.36
C LYS A 38 10.02 1.75 -0.97
N LYS A 39 8.96 2.22 -1.64
CA LYS A 39 8.86 3.58 -2.18
C LYS A 39 8.90 4.64 -1.06
N ALA A 40 8.21 4.41 0.06
CA ALA A 40 8.23 5.31 1.21
C ALA A 40 9.62 5.37 1.86
N ILE A 41 10.28 4.22 2.03
CA ILE A 41 11.65 4.14 2.55
C ILE A 41 12.62 4.91 1.64
N GLN A 42 12.50 4.76 0.33
CA GLN A 42 13.32 5.51 -0.63
C GLN A 42 13.09 7.02 -0.50
N SER A 43 11.84 7.47 -0.36
CA SER A 43 11.51 8.87 -0.14
C SER A 43 12.12 9.41 1.16
N ILE A 44 12.05 8.65 2.27
CA ILE A 44 12.67 9.01 3.54
C ILE A 44 14.19 9.21 3.38
N LYS A 45 14.86 8.30 2.66
CA LYS A 45 16.31 8.36 2.44
C LYS A 45 16.74 9.49 1.51
N SER A 46 15.99 9.76 0.45
CA SER A 46 16.40 10.71 -0.62
C SER A 46 15.90 12.13 -0.40
N GLU A 47 14.71 12.30 0.19
CA GLU A 47 14.05 13.60 0.35
C GLU A 47 14.10 14.13 1.79
N GLY A 48 14.49 13.26 2.76
CA GLY A 48 14.48 13.55 4.18
C GLY A 48 13.13 13.28 4.85
N ARG A 49 13.15 13.12 6.18
CA ARG A 49 12.00 12.69 6.98
C ARG A 49 10.83 13.67 6.91
N ASP A 50 11.11 14.95 7.07
CA ASP A 50 10.04 15.97 7.16
C ASP A 50 9.22 16.00 5.89
N LYS A 51 9.87 15.99 4.73
CA LYS A 51 9.20 15.99 3.44
C LYS A 51 8.47 14.67 3.16
N ALA A 52 9.11 13.55 3.45
CA ALA A 52 8.50 12.23 3.29
C ALA A 52 7.28 12.06 4.19
N PHE A 53 7.35 12.49 5.47
CA PHE A 53 6.22 12.39 6.40
C PHE A 53 5.06 13.32 6.01
N ALA A 54 5.35 14.53 5.55
CA ALA A 54 4.31 15.43 5.04
C ALA A 54 3.54 14.78 3.87
N GLU A 55 4.25 14.12 2.96
CA GLU A 55 3.65 13.42 1.84
C GLU A 55 2.90 12.13 2.25
N ILE A 56 3.42 11.37 3.22
CA ILE A 56 2.74 10.19 3.79
C ILE A 56 1.45 10.58 4.51
N ASN A 57 1.45 11.72 5.22
CA ASN A 57 0.29 12.22 5.95
C ASN A 57 -0.78 12.83 5.04
N ASN A 58 -0.47 13.04 3.76
CA ASN A 58 -1.44 13.55 2.78
C ASN A 58 -2.38 12.43 2.32
N PRO A 59 -3.68 12.45 2.68
CA PRO A 59 -4.63 11.39 2.32
C PRO A 59 -4.92 11.30 0.81
N LYS A 60 -4.49 12.30 0.04
CA LYS A 60 -4.58 12.33 -1.43
C LYS A 60 -3.19 12.25 -2.08
N GLY A 61 -2.16 11.92 -1.32
CA GLY A 61 -0.77 11.84 -1.76
C GLY A 61 -0.40 10.49 -2.36
N LYS A 62 0.86 10.41 -2.83
CA LYS A 62 1.42 9.23 -3.52
C LYS A 62 1.60 7.98 -2.64
N PHE A 63 1.32 8.07 -1.33
CA PHE A 63 1.45 6.98 -0.35
C PHE A 63 0.09 6.49 0.17
N VAL A 64 -1.00 6.85 -0.51
CA VAL A 64 -2.35 6.33 -0.32
C VAL A 64 -2.88 5.89 -1.67
N ASP A 65 -3.31 4.63 -1.76
CA ASP A 65 -3.91 4.07 -2.98
C ASP A 65 -5.00 3.07 -2.60
N ARG A 66 -6.26 3.39 -2.91
CA ARG A 66 -7.43 2.58 -2.54
C ARG A 66 -7.50 2.36 -1.02
N ASP A 67 -7.32 1.11 -0.54
CA ASP A 67 -7.26 0.75 0.88
C ASP A 67 -5.82 0.66 1.43
N LEU A 68 -4.81 0.88 0.57
CA LEU A 68 -3.40 0.93 0.96
C LEU A 68 -3.02 2.32 1.49
N TYR A 69 -2.30 2.35 2.58
CA TYR A 69 -1.70 3.57 3.13
C TYR A 69 -0.45 3.24 3.95
N ILE A 70 0.51 4.16 3.94
CA ILE A 70 1.72 4.04 4.76
C ILE A 70 1.45 4.50 6.19
N PHE A 71 2.04 3.80 7.14
CA PHE A 71 2.22 4.23 8.53
C PHE A 71 3.69 4.13 8.92
N VAL A 72 4.13 5.02 9.80
CA VAL A 72 5.52 5.05 10.30
C VAL A 72 5.53 5.21 11.81
N TYR A 73 6.33 4.38 12.47
CA TYR A 73 6.58 4.43 13.91
C TYR A 73 8.08 4.60 14.18
N ASP A 74 8.43 5.29 15.26
CA ASP A 74 9.78 5.20 15.81
C ASP A 74 9.96 3.90 16.61
N MET A 75 11.18 3.64 17.06
CA MET A 75 11.52 2.41 17.81
C MET A 75 10.98 2.38 19.25
N ASN A 76 10.36 3.47 19.72
CA ASN A 76 9.66 3.55 21.00
C ASN A 76 8.14 3.35 20.88
N GLY A 77 7.63 3.22 19.65
CA GLY A 77 6.20 3.00 19.38
C GLY A 77 5.41 4.29 19.19
N LYS A 78 6.09 5.43 19.04
CA LYS A 78 5.42 6.68 18.66
C LYS A 78 5.09 6.68 17.17
N CYS A 79 3.85 6.97 16.84
CA CYS A 79 3.44 7.15 15.45
C CYS A 79 3.93 8.49 14.95
N VAL A 80 4.77 8.50 13.92
CA VAL A 80 5.36 9.73 13.35
C VAL A 80 4.73 10.13 12.01
N ALA A 81 4.11 9.17 11.29
CA ALA A 81 3.33 9.44 10.09
C ALA A 81 2.24 8.39 9.87
N HIS A 82 1.09 8.78 9.29
CA HIS A 82 -0.02 7.88 9.05
C HIS A 82 -0.95 8.39 7.95
N GLY A 83 -1.01 7.70 6.81
CA GLY A 83 -1.75 8.13 5.62
C GLY A 83 -3.27 8.08 5.74
N PHE A 84 -3.83 7.34 6.71
CA PHE A 84 -5.28 7.21 6.88
C PHE A 84 -5.83 7.91 8.12
N ASN A 85 -5.16 7.78 9.27
CA ASN A 85 -5.67 8.33 10.53
C ASN A 85 -4.70 9.33 11.16
N PRO A 86 -4.88 10.63 10.91
CA PRO A 86 -3.99 11.67 11.43
C PRO A 86 -4.03 11.79 12.97
N LYS A 87 -5.09 11.28 13.63
CA LYS A 87 -5.20 11.31 15.10
C LYS A 87 -4.19 10.39 15.79
N MET A 88 -3.56 9.49 15.07
CA MET A 88 -2.52 8.61 15.61
C MET A 88 -1.16 9.31 15.66
N ILE A 89 -0.94 10.31 14.81
CA ILE A 89 0.34 11.00 14.68
C ILE A 89 0.70 11.71 16.01
N GLY A 90 1.93 11.50 16.47
CA GLY A 90 2.46 12.04 17.73
C GLY A 90 2.12 11.24 18.97
N LYS A 91 1.29 10.19 18.89
CA LYS A 91 0.91 9.37 20.04
C LYS A 91 1.89 8.25 20.29
N GLU A 92 2.14 7.96 21.57
CA GLU A 92 2.85 6.77 22.05
C GLU A 92 1.87 5.59 22.01
N LEU A 93 2.08 4.62 21.14
CA LEU A 93 1.13 3.55 20.84
C LEU A 93 1.73 2.15 21.09
N LEU A 94 2.86 2.06 21.80
CA LEU A 94 3.54 0.79 22.04
C LEU A 94 2.61 -0.27 22.67
N GLU A 95 1.79 0.15 23.62
CA GLU A 95 0.86 -0.72 24.34
C GLU A 95 -0.54 -0.81 23.71
N MET A 96 -0.72 -0.22 22.50
CA MET A 96 -2.00 -0.31 21.78
C MET A 96 -2.30 -1.74 21.38
N LYS A 97 -3.53 -2.17 21.66
CA LYS A 97 -4.04 -3.49 21.32
C LYS A 97 -5.10 -3.41 20.21
N ASP A 98 -5.17 -4.44 19.41
CA ASP A 98 -6.34 -4.69 18.57
C ASP A 98 -7.49 -5.31 19.37
N THR A 99 -8.61 -5.62 18.70
CA THR A 99 -9.79 -6.22 19.33
C THR A 99 -9.57 -7.63 19.88
N ASP A 100 -8.50 -8.31 19.46
CA ASP A 100 -8.11 -9.63 19.99
C ASP A 100 -7.08 -9.52 21.14
N GLY A 101 -6.75 -8.30 21.55
CA GLY A 101 -5.77 -8.04 22.61
C GLY A 101 -4.31 -8.08 22.17
N LYS A 102 -4.05 -8.12 20.86
CA LYS A 102 -2.70 -8.20 20.29
C LYS A 102 -2.02 -6.83 20.31
N HIS A 103 -0.83 -6.73 20.92
CA HIS A 103 0.01 -5.55 20.91
C HIS A 103 0.72 -5.40 19.56
N PHE A 104 0.00 -5.00 18.53
CA PHE A 104 0.50 -5.01 17.17
C PHE A 104 1.61 -3.97 16.90
N VAL A 105 1.67 -2.85 17.63
CA VAL A 105 2.78 -1.88 17.50
C VAL A 105 4.06 -2.47 18.08
N LYS A 106 3.99 -3.13 19.25
CA LYS A 106 5.13 -3.79 19.86
C LYS A 106 5.70 -4.91 18.99
N GLU A 107 4.82 -5.73 18.41
CA GLU A 107 5.22 -6.83 17.52
C GLU A 107 5.94 -6.31 16.26
N ARG A 108 5.45 -5.25 15.61
CA ARG A 108 6.12 -4.69 14.41
C ARG A 108 7.48 -4.10 14.70
N ILE A 109 7.66 -3.51 15.88
CA ILE A 109 8.97 -3.03 16.34
C ILE A 109 9.90 -4.21 16.55
N GLU A 110 9.41 -5.29 17.15
CA GLU A 110 10.21 -6.51 17.35
C GLU A 110 10.60 -7.17 16.02
N ILE A 111 9.70 -7.23 15.04
CA ILE A 111 10.05 -7.67 13.67
C ILE A 111 11.18 -6.82 13.09
N GLY A 112 11.08 -5.50 13.21
CA GLY A 112 12.12 -4.59 12.73
C GLY A 112 13.45 -4.72 13.45
N LYS A 113 13.43 -5.00 14.77
CA LYS A 113 14.65 -5.21 15.58
C LYS A 113 15.35 -6.52 15.25
N THR A 114 14.60 -7.61 15.07
CA THR A 114 15.16 -8.96 14.97
C THR A 114 15.40 -9.41 13.53
N LYS A 115 14.49 -9.07 12.62
CA LYS A 115 14.51 -9.54 11.22
C LYS A 115 14.73 -8.42 10.21
N GLY A 116 14.59 -7.16 10.63
CA GLY A 116 14.64 -6.00 9.73
C GLY A 116 13.36 -5.78 8.93
N GLN A 117 12.64 -6.83 8.58
CA GLN A 117 11.39 -6.78 7.81
C GLN A 117 10.55 -8.03 8.05
N GLY A 118 9.26 -7.95 7.73
CA GLY A 118 8.36 -9.11 7.81
C GLY A 118 6.89 -8.75 7.69
N TRP A 119 6.07 -9.77 7.72
CA TRP A 119 4.61 -9.66 7.69
C TRP A 119 4.03 -9.85 9.08
N GLN A 120 2.94 -9.12 9.36
CA GLN A 120 2.24 -9.12 10.64
C GLN A 120 0.74 -9.16 10.42
N ASP A 121 0.04 -10.05 11.12
CA ASP A 121 -1.42 -10.12 11.14
C ASP A 121 -1.97 -9.41 12.40
N TYR A 122 -2.99 -8.59 12.21
CA TYR A 122 -3.73 -7.90 13.29
C TYR A 122 -5.10 -7.43 12.78
N LYS A 123 -5.92 -6.83 13.63
CA LYS A 123 -7.19 -6.22 13.23
C LYS A 123 -7.09 -4.70 13.27
N PHE A 124 -7.63 -4.04 12.25
CA PHE A 124 -7.63 -2.58 12.19
C PHE A 124 -8.81 -2.05 11.39
N THR A 125 -9.12 -0.76 11.56
CA THR A 125 -10.20 -0.10 10.81
C THR A 125 -9.85 0.02 9.34
N ASP A 126 -10.67 -0.55 8.48
CA ASP A 126 -10.58 -0.46 7.03
C ASP A 126 -10.99 0.95 6.57
N PRO A 127 -10.17 1.63 5.75
CA PRO A 127 -10.47 2.98 5.29
C PRO A 127 -11.71 3.07 4.37
N ILE A 128 -12.08 1.97 3.71
CA ILE A 128 -13.22 1.90 2.79
C ILE A 128 -14.49 1.51 3.53
N THR A 129 -14.49 0.37 4.21
CA THR A 129 -15.69 -0.16 4.88
C THR A 129 -15.99 0.50 6.21
N LYS A 130 -15.01 1.19 6.83
CA LYS A 130 -15.06 1.78 8.18
C LYS A 130 -15.26 0.76 9.30
N LYS A 131 -15.14 -0.52 9.01
CA LYS A 131 -15.24 -1.62 9.99
C LYS A 131 -13.85 -2.06 10.43
N ILE A 132 -13.79 -2.71 11.60
CA ILE A 132 -12.57 -3.40 12.06
C ILE A 132 -12.52 -4.75 11.34
N GLU A 133 -11.48 -4.92 10.53
CA GLU A 133 -11.30 -6.08 9.66
C GLU A 133 -9.92 -6.72 9.90
N PRO A 134 -9.77 -8.03 9.66
CA PRO A 134 -8.46 -8.67 9.64
C PRO A 134 -7.55 -8.03 8.60
N LYS A 135 -6.33 -7.72 9.00
CA LYS A 135 -5.32 -7.06 8.16
C LYS A 135 -4.00 -7.79 8.26
N THR A 136 -3.30 -7.94 7.13
CA THR A 136 -1.90 -8.34 7.12
C THR A 136 -1.06 -7.16 6.63
N ALA A 137 0.02 -6.83 7.32
CA ALA A 137 0.88 -5.70 6.96
C ALA A 137 2.32 -6.14 6.79
N TYR A 138 2.94 -5.68 5.71
CA TYR A 138 4.38 -5.71 5.55
C TYR A 138 4.98 -4.53 6.31
N VAL A 139 6.02 -4.81 7.09
CA VAL A 139 6.78 -3.81 7.83
C VAL A 139 8.25 -3.97 7.55
N GLU A 140 8.97 -2.85 7.42
CA GLU A 140 10.41 -2.82 7.17
C GLU A 140 11.05 -1.69 7.96
N ARG A 141 12.22 -1.99 8.54
CA ARG A 141 13.01 -1.03 9.28
C ARG A 141 13.87 -0.18 8.35
N VAL A 142 13.86 1.12 8.58
CA VAL A 142 14.82 2.06 8.01
C VAL A 142 15.39 2.92 9.14
N GLU A 143 16.69 2.83 9.40
CA GLU A 143 17.34 3.52 10.52
C GLU A 143 16.65 3.19 11.87
N ASN A 144 16.08 4.22 12.54
CA ASN A 144 15.31 4.10 13.78
C ASN A 144 13.78 4.20 13.56
N LEU A 145 13.31 3.86 12.37
CA LEU A 145 11.90 3.88 11.99
C LEU A 145 11.43 2.50 11.53
N ILE A 146 10.15 2.22 11.75
CA ILE A 146 9.41 1.11 11.16
C ILE A 146 8.39 1.71 10.18
N VAL A 147 8.52 1.36 8.92
CA VAL A 147 7.59 1.75 7.85
C VAL A 147 6.73 0.55 7.49
N GLY A 148 5.44 0.74 7.36
CA GLY A 148 4.55 -0.37 7.03
C GLY A 148 3.36 0.04 6.18
N CYS A 149 2.80 -0.97 5.49
CA CYS A 149 1.56 -0.92 4.73
C CYS A 149 0.89 -2.28 4.79
N GLY A 150 -0.43 -2.33 4.83
CA GLY A 150 -1.13 -3.60 4.92
C GLY A 150 -2.36 -3.67 4.06
N VAL A 151 -2.77 -4.92 3.76
CA VAL A 151 -3.98 -5.28 3.02
C VAL A 151 -5.00 -5.91 3.96
N TYR A 152 -6.27 -5.69 3.71
CA TYR A 152 -7.36 -6.29 4.48
C TYR A 152 -7.71 -7.65 3.87
N LYS A 153 -7.92 -8.65 4.74
CA LYS A 153 -8.33 -10.02 4.34
C LYS A 153 -9.84 -9.99 4.12
N ARG A 154 -10.23 -10.10 2.87
CA ARG A 154 -11.64 -10.17 2.42
C ARG A 154 -11.94 -11.52 1.83
#